data_9192babaf9302e3684fb5cfb6d06b933
#
_entry.id   9192babaf9302e3684fb5cfb6d06b933
#
_cell.length_a   1.000
_cell.length_b   1.000
_cell.length_c   1.000
_cell.angle_alpha   90.00
_cell.angle_beta   90.00
_cell.angle_gamma   90.00
#
_symmetry.space_group_name_H-M   'P 1'
#
loop_
_entity.id
_entity.type
_entity.pdbx_description
1 polymer ?
#
loop_
_entity_poly.entity_id
_entity_poly.type
_entity_poly.pdbx_seq_one_letter_code
_entity_poly.pdbx_strand_id
1 'polypeptide(L)'
;MPYSDPPPPGGYPDVKWHVPPKRPTLARRKRDFLRHLLRWGSISEAALRTGIDRRTVHRWRIGDDDFERQCREQLNQRRETILLAAMHRAENPRTRPLLHRGRQIGHLGRASDRLLAALMLSAEVQREGK
;
A
#
# COMPACT_ATOMS: atom_id res chain seq x y z
N MET A 1 -3.59 32.82 -37.28
CA MET A 1 -4.69 33.77 -37.20
C MET A 1 -5.43 33.55 -35.90
N PRO A 2 -5.45 34.52 -35.02
CA PRO A 2 -6.32 34.39 -33.85
C PRO A 2 -7.78 34.39 -34.33
N TYR A 3 -8.46 33.35 -34.02
CA TYR A 3 -9.86 33.19 -34.28
C TYR A 3 -10.65 34.11 -33.33
N SER A 4 -11.06 35.26 -33.84
CA SER A 4 -11.86 36.22 -33.08
C SER A 4 -13.30 36.14 -33.52
N ASP A 5 -14.01 35.10 -33.17
CA ASP A 5 -15.46 35.12 -33.26
C ASP A 5 -16.03 36.05 -32.20
N PRO A 6 -16.93 36.98 -32.59
CA PRO A 6 -17.60 37.81 -31.59
C PRO A 6 -18.37 36.95 -30.61
N PRO A 7 -18.42 37.28 -29.33
CA PRO A 7 -19.17 36.54 -28.36
C PRO A 7 -20.65 36.51 -28.75
N PRO A 8 -21.38 35.38 -28.54
CA PRO A 8 -22.79 35.29 -28.84
C PRO A 8 -23.57 36.30 -28.02
N PRO A 9 -24.70 36.82 -28.58
CA PRO A 9 -25.57 37.73 -27.84
C PRO A 9 -26.10 37.04 -26.58
N GLY A 10 -25.83 37.62 -25.41
CA GLY A 10 -26.17 37.04 -24.10
C GLY A 10 -25.00 36.43 -23.34
N GLY A 11 -23.78 36.52 -23.87
CA GLY A 11 -22.57 35.95 -23.25
C GLY A 11 -22.50 34.42 -23.42
N TYR A 12 -21.33 33.86 -23.15
CA TYR A 12 -21.20 32.41 -23.07
C TYR A 12 -21.95 31.91 -21.85
N PRO A 13 -22.77 30.87 -21.95
CA PRO A 13 -23.31 30.24 -20.76
C PRO A 13 -22.15 29.93 -19.81
N ASP A 14 -22.38 30.07 -18.51
CA ASP A 14 -21.39 29.78 -17.46
C ASP A 14 -20.74 28.43 -17.72
N VAL A 15 -19.81 28.39 -18.64
CA VAL A 15 -18.90 27.28 -18.82
C VAL A 15 -18.00 27.39 -17.59
N LYS A 16 -18.30 26.60 -16.55
CA LYS A 16 -17.34 26.37 -15.49
C LYS A 16 -16.08 25.88 -16.16
N TRP A 17 -15.19 26.80 -16.44
CA TRP A 17 -13.87 26.45 -16.96
C TRP A 17 -13.32 25.39 -16.03
N HIS A 18 -13.06 24.23 -16.57
CA HIS A 18 -12.41 23.18 -15.83
C HIS A 18 -11.02 23.67 -15.48
N VAL A 19 -10.93 24.39 -14.36
CA VAL A 19 -9.63 24.77 -13.81
C VAL A 19 -8.93 23.46 -13.49
N PRO A 20 -7.84 23.14 -14.18
CA PRO A 20 -7.14 21.90 -13.88
C PRO A 20 -6.78 21.92 -12.39
N PRO A 21 -6.97 20.80 -11.68
CA PRO A 21 -6.68 20.76 -10.27
C PRO A 21 -5.25 21.22 -10.05
N LYS A 22 -5.05 22.13 -9.11
CA LYS A 22 -3.70 22.61 -8.74
C LYS A 22 -2.82 21.39 -8.49
N ARG A 23 -1.63 21.39 -9.08
CA ARG A 23 -0.65 20.33 -8.84
C ARG A 23 -0.49 20.14 -7.32
N PRO A 24 -0.56 18.92 -6.82
CA PRO A 24 -0.43 18.69 -5.39
C PRO A 24 0.92 19.18 -4.89
N THR A 25 0.94 19.76 -3.70
CA THR A 25 2.17 20.22 -3.05
C THR A 25 3.11 19.04 -2.78
N LEU A 26 4.40 19.33 -2.63
CA LEU A 26 5.40 18.31 -2.30
C LEU A 26 5.03 17.55 -1.01
N ALA A 27 4.59 18.26 0.02
CA ALA A 27 4.15 17.66 1.27
C ALA A 27 2.97 16.68 1.07
N ARG A 28 2.01 17.05 0.23
CA ARG A 28 0.88 16.16 -0.10
C ARG A 28 1.33 14.93 -0.88
N ARG A 29 2.22 15.10 -1.84
CA ARG A 29 2.77 13.97 -2.62
C ARG A 29 3.53 12.98 -1.73
N LYS A 30 4.33 13.47 -0.80
CA LYS A 30 5.03 12.64 0.19
C LYS A 30 4.07 11.87 1.09
N ARG A 31 3.02 12.54 1.59
CA ARG A 31 1.98 11.88 2.42
C ARG A 31 1.22 10.81 1.66
N ASP A 32 0.84 11.08 0.42
CA ASP A 32 0.16 10.10 -0.42
C ASP A 32 1.05 8.89 -0.69
N PHE A 33 2.34 9.11 -0.96
CA PHE A 33 3.31 8.04 -1.11
C PHE A 33 3.42 7.18 0.17
N LEU A 34 3.55 7.79 1.33
CA LEU A 34 3.65 7.07 2.61
C LEU A 34 2.42 6.22 2.90
N ARG A 35 1.23 6.73 2.58
CA ARG A 35 -0.02 5.98 2.72
C ARG A 35 -0.05 4.74 1.83
N HIS A 36 0.40 4.85 0.59
CA HIS A 36 0.51 3.70 -0.31
C HIS A 36 1.62 2.74 0.12
N LEU A 37 2.72 3.26 0.66
CA LEU A 37 3.81 2.44 1.20
C LEU A 37 3.34 1.55 2.34
N LEU A 38 2.56 2.10 3.27
CA LEU A 38 1.94 1.34 4.35
C LEU A 38 1.00 0.25 3.81
N ARG A 39 0.20 0.59 2.82
CA ARG A 39 -0.78 -0.35 2.25
C ARG A 39 -0.13 -1.50 1.49
N TRP A 40 0.89 -1.22 0.70
CA TRP A 40 1.48 -2.19 -0.23
C TRP A 40 2.81 -2.77 0.24
N GLY A 41 3.49 -2.10 1.15
CA GLY A 41 4.76 -2.58 1.73
C GLY A 41 5.94 -2.62 0.76
N SER A 42 5.83 -1.96 -0.40
CA SER A 42 6.86 -1.89 -1.42
C SER A 42 7.02 -0.48 -1.95
N ILE A 43 8.26 0.01 -1.99
CA ILE A 43 8.59 1.33 -2.55
C ILE A 43 8.23 1.39 -4.03
N SER A 44 8.50 0.33 -4.78
CA SER A 44 8.19 0.26 -6.21
C SER A 44 6.70 0.34 -6.48
N GLU A 45 5.90 -0.39 -5.73
CA GLU A 45 4.45 -0.40 -5.87
C GLU A 45 3.82 0.92 -5.43
N ALA A 46 4.29 1.48 -4.31
CA ALA A 46 3.83 2.78 -3.83
C ALA A 46 4.15 3.91 -4.84
N ALA A 47 5.34 3.89 -5.45
CA ALA A 47 5.72 4.83 -6.50
C ALA A 47 4.81 4.70 -7.73
N LEU A 48 4.56 3.47 -8.17
CA LEU A 48 3.66 3.20 -9.30
C LEU A 48 2.23 3.71 -9.03
N ARG A 49 1.70 3.44 -7.86
CA ARG A 49 0.32 3.82 -7.46
C ARG A 49 0.14 5.33 -7.31
N THR A 50 1.17 6.03 -6.91
CA THR A 50 1.15 7.50 -6.76
C THR A 50 1.57 8.26 -8.02
N GLY A 51 2.02 7.55 -9.05
CA GLY A 51 2.53 8.17 -10.28
C GLY A 51 3.85 8.93 -10.08
N ILE A 52 4.65 8.53 -9.09
CA ILE A 52 5.94 9.14 -8.76
C ILE A 52 7.06 8.23 -9.22
N ASP A 53 8.08 8.77 -9.89
CA ASP A 53 9.25 7.99 -10.29
C ASP A 53 10.04 7.53 -9.05
N ARG A 54 10.52 6.29 -9.06
CA ARG A 54 11.38 5.74 -8.01
C ARG A 54 12.62 6.60 -7.74
N ARG A 55 13.19 7.21 -8.77
CA ARG A 55 14.33 8.14 -8.64
C ARG A 55 13.96 9.36 -7.82
N THR A 56 12.75 9.87 -7.98
CA THR A 56 12.23 10.99 -7.19
C THR A 56 12.08 10.60 -5.73
N VAL A 57 11.52 9.42 -5.45
CA VAL A 57 11.42 8.88 -4.09
C VAL A 57 12.79 8.71 -3.45
N HIS A 58 13.75 8.18 -4.20
CA HIS A 58 15.12 8.00 -3.73
C HIS A 58 15.78 9.35 -3.35
N ARG A 59 15.60 10.36 -4.19
CA ARG A 59 16.08 11.73 -3.88
C ARG A 59 15.43 12.30 -2.63
N TRP A 60 14.14 12.08 -2.43
CA TRP A 60 13.45 12.52 -1.22
C TRP A 60 14.00 11.85 0.02
N ARG A 61 14.28 10.55 -0.06
CA ARG A 61 14.84 9.79 1.05
C ARG A 61 16.24 10.25 1.44
N ILE A 62 17.06 10.60 0.48
CA ILE A 62 18.41 11.12 0.72
C ILE A 62 18.35 12.56 1.26
N GLY A 63 17.48 13.39 0.70
CA GLY A 63 17.44 14.83 1.02
C GLY A 63 16.58 15.20 2.24
N ASP A 64 15.78 14.28 2.76
CA ASP A 64 14.84 14.52 3.86
C ASP A 64 14.89 13.35 4.84
N ASP A 65 15.60 13.54 5.94
CA ASP A 65 15.78 12.50 6.99
C ASP A 65 14.46 12.13 7.65
N ASP A 66 13.54 13.09 7.83
CA ASP A 66 12.21 12.82 8.39
C ASP A 66 11.39 11.93 7.46
N PHE A 67 11.45 12.19 6.17
CA PHE A 67 10.77 11.36 5.18
C PHE A 67 11.36 9.93 5.15
N GLU A 68 12.67 9.81 5.20
CA GLU A 68 13.35 8.50 5.28
C GLU A 68 12.93 7.72 6.53
N ARG A 69 12.88 8.38 7.68
CA ARG A 69 12.42 7.76 8.93
C ARG A 69 10.96 7.30 8.80
N GLN A 70 10.08 8.13 8.27
CA GLN A 70 8.68 7.78 8.04
C GLN A 70 8.52 6.60 7.08
N CYS A 71 9.33 6.52 6.02
CA CYS A 71 9.35 5.37 5.12
C CYS A 71 9.70 4.08 5.86
N ARG A 72 10.72 4.10 6.72
CA ARG A 72 11.10 2.93 7.53
C ARG A 72 10.00 2.53 8.51
N GLU A 73 9.38 3.48 9.18
CA GLU A 73 8.27 3.25 10.10
C GLU A 73 7.10 2.56 9.37
N GLN A 74 6.71 3.06 8.20
CA GLN A 74 5.63 2.46 7.42
C GLN A 74 5.95 1.04 6.97
N LEU A 75 7.17 0.78 6.52
CA LEU A 75 7.62 -0.55 6.14
C LEU A 75 7.65 -1.51 7.34
N ASN A 76 8.11 -1.07 8.47
CA ASN A 76 8.13 -1.87 9.70
C ASN A 76 6.71 -2.19 10.18
N GLN A 77 5.83 -1.19 10.21
CA GLN A 77 4.43 -1.39 10.58
C GLN A 77 3.73 -2.39 9.64
N ARG A 78 4.02 -2.32 8.35
CA ARG A 78 3.48 -3.28 7.38
C ARG A 78 4.00 -4.69 7.62
N ARG A 79 5.29 -4.84 7.93
CA ARG A 79 5.89 -6.14 8.28
C ARG A 79 5.24 -6.74 9.52
N GLU A 80 5.05 -5.96 10.57
CA GLU A 80 4.37 -6.40 11.79
C GLU A 80 2.95 -6.85 11.50
N THR A 81 2.19 -6.09 10.72
CA THR A 81 0.82 -6.45 10.33
C THR A 81 0.78 -7.77 9.57
N ILE A 82 1.68 -7.97 8.62
CA ILE A 82 1.80 -9.22 7.85
C ILE A 82 2.20 -10.38 8.77
N LEU A 83 3.15 -10.15 9.65
CA LEU A 83 3.61 -11.17 10.62
C LEU A 83 2.48 -11.61 11.54
N LEU A 84 1.75 -10.67 12.11
CA LEU A 84 0.60 -10.97 12.98
C LEU A 84 -0.50 -11.72 12.22
N ALA A 85 -0.80 -11.33 10.98
CA ALA A 85 -1.77 -12.04 10.15
C ALA A 85 -1.31 -13.46 9.82
N ALA A 86 -0.02 -13.65 9.56
CA ALA A 86 0.56 -14.95 9.30
C ALA A 86 0.56 -15.85 10.56
N MET A 87 0.88 -15.29 11.71
CA MET A 87 0.78 -16.01 13.01
C MET A 87 -0.66 -16.43 13.29
N HIS A 88 -1.61 -15.54 13.09
CA HIS A 88 -3.03 -15.86 13.26
C HIS A 88 -3.48 -17.00 12.34
N ARG A 89 -3.03 -17.01 11.08
CA ARG A 89 -3.29 -18.13 10.16
C ARG A 89 -2.66 -19.43 10.60
N ALA A 90 -1.46 -19.39 11.13
CA ALA A 90 -0.74 -20.56 11.60
C ALA A 90 -1.43 -21.19 12.83
N GLU A 91 -1.90 -20.33 13.76
CA GLU A 91 -2.62 -20.77 14.96
C GLU A 91 -4.06 -21.22 14.67
N ASN A 92 -4.69 -20.61 13.65
CA ASN A 92 -6.06 -20.91 13.24
C ASN A 92 -6.07 -21.43 11.80
N PRO A 93 -5.68 -22.70 11.56
CA PRO A 93 -5.65 -23.26 10.22
C PRO A 93 -7.06 -23.27 9.61
N ARG A 94 -7.13 -23.02 8.29
CA ARG A 94 -8.39 -23.14 7.58
C ARG A 94 -8.88 -24.58 7.67
N THR A 95 -10.04 -24.78 8.25
CA THR A 95 -10.70 -26.08 8.32
C THR A 95 -11.48 -26.33 7.04
N ARG A 96 -11.35 -27.53 6.49
CA ARG A 96 -12.24 -28.01 5.42
C ARG A 96 -13.39 -28.79 6.03
N PRO A 97 -14.65 -28.59 5.57
CA PRO A 97 -15.74 -29.42 6.00
C PRO A 97 -15.49 -30.86 5.53
N LEU A 98 -15.56 -31.80 6.45
CA LEU A 98 -15.52 -33.24 6.14
C LEU A 98 -16.94 -33.69 5.81
N LEU A 99 -17.19 -34.09 4.56
CA LEU A 99 -18.50 -34.52 4.10
C LEU A 99 -18.54 -36.05 3.97
N HIS A 100 -19.59 -36.64 4.52
CA HIS A 100 -19.93 -38.04 4.30
C HIS A 100 -21.39 -38.16 3.89
N ARG A 101 -21.64 -38.72 2.72
CA ARG A 101 -22.99 -38.85 2.11
C ARG A 101 -23.77 -37.54 2.08
N GLY A 102 -23.09 -36.43 1.75
CA GLY A 102 -23.68 -35.09 1.69
C GLY A 102 -23.89 -34.40 3.04
N ARG A 103 -23.56 -35.03 4.14
CA ARG A 103 -23.64 -34.45 5.49
C ARG A 103 -22.28 -34.07 6.02
N GLN A 104 -22.18 -32.90 6.64
CA GLN A 104 -20.99 -32.46 7.32
C GLN A 104 -20.83 -33.19 8.64
N ILE A 105 -19.81 -34.05 8.78
CA ILE A 105 -19.54 -34.86 9.96
C ILE A 105 -18.40 -34.31 10.82
N GLY A 106 -17.69 -33.29 10.35
CA GLY A 106 -16.59 -32.69 11.10
C GLY A 106 -15.81 -31.67 10.25
N HIS A 107 -14.72 -31.19 10.81
CA HIS A 107 -13.80 -30.29 10.15
C HIS A 107 -12.40 -30.89 10.11
N LEU A 108 -11.74 -30.86 8.95
CA LEU A 108 -10.34 -31.19 8.79
C LEU A 108 -9.50 -29.91 8.91
N GLY A 109 -8.73 -29.81 9.99
CA GLY A 109 -7.76 -28.74 10.19
C GLY A 109 -6.35 -29.21 9.83
N ARG A 110 -5.62 -28.42 9.04
CA ARG A 110 -4.22 -28.66 8.76
C ARG A 110 -3.42 -27.44 9.19
N ALA A 111 -2.60 -27.58 10.22
CA ALA A 111 -1.63 -26.55 10.57
C ALA A 111 -0.59 -26.43 9.45
N SER A 112 -0.24 -25.20 9.10
CA SER A 112 0.81 -24.97 8.11
C SER A 112 2.18 -24.93 8.79
N ASP A 113 2.81 -26.08 8.90
CA ASP A 113 4.16 -26.21 9.47
C ASP A 113 5.19 -25.34 8.73
N ARG A 114 5.03 -25.21 7.41
CA ARG A 114 5.88 -24.33 6.60
C ARG A 114 5.76 -22.87 7.01
N LEU A 115 4.55 -22.39 7.27
CA LEU A 115 4.31 -21.03 7.70
C LEU A 115 4.90 -20.79 9.08
N LEU A 116 4.71 -21.72 10.02
CA LEU A 116 5.30 -21.65 11.36
C LEU A 116 6.82 -21.61 11.31
N ALA A 117 7.46 -22.47 10.52
CA ALA A 117 8.90 -22.49 10.33
C ALA A 117 9.41 -21.16 9.74
N ALA A 118 8.73 -20.63 8.73
CA ALA A 118 9.09 -19.32 8.14
C ALA A 118 8.97 -18.18 9.14
N LEU A 119 7.96 -18.18 10.00
CA LEU A 119 7.77 -17.19 11.06
C LEU A 119 8.86 -17.26 12.12
N MET A 120 9.25 -18.47 12.53
CA MET A 120 10.34 -18.67 13.50
C MET A 120 11.67 -18.17 12.94
N LEU A 121 12.01 -18.49 11.70
CA LEU A 121 13.20 -17.99 11.02
C LEU A 121 13.20 -16.45 10.89
N SER A 122 12.07 -15.86 10.55
CA SER A 122 11.90 -14.41 10.48
C SER A 122 12.14 -13.73 11.84
N ALA A 123 11.65 -14.32 12.91
CA ALA A 123 11.84 -13.82 14.26
C ALA A 123 13.32 -13.86 14.70
N GLU A 124 14.04 -14.92 14.34
CA GLU A 124 15.49 -15.05 14.61
C GLU A 124 16.30 -13.99 13.85
N VAL A 125 16.02 -13.78 12.57
CA VAL A 125 16.67 -12.74 11.75
C VAL A 125 16.45 -11.34 12.32
N GLN A 126 15.27 -11.06 12.87
CA GLN A 126 15.00 -9.78 13.53
C GLN A 126 15.75 -9.61 14.84
N ARG A 127 16.01 -10.66 15.59
CA ARG A 127 16.82 -10.63 16.81
C ARG A 127 18.29 -10.37 16.53
N GLU A 128 18.85 -10.95 15.48
CA GLU A 128 20.23 -10.78 15.06
C GLU A 128 20.50 -9.44 14.39
N GLY A 129 19.50 -8.78 13.85
CA GLY A 129 19.59 -7.51 13.13
C GLY A 129 19.60 -6.25 14.02
N LYS A 130 19.75 -6.38 15.32
CA LYS A 130 19.88 -5.24 16.26
C LYS A 130 21.33 -4.84 16.46
#